data_cf66fefcf0f4e2923fa090a6fe5f01be
#
_entry.id   cf66fefcf0f4e2923fa090a6fe5f01be
#
_cell.length_a   1.000
_cell.length_b   1.000
_cell.length_c   1.000
_cell.angle_alpha   90.00
_cell.angle_beta   90.00
_cell.angle_gamma   90.00
#
_symmetry.space_group_name_H-M   'P 1'
#
loop_
_entity.id
_entity.type
_entity.pdbx_description
1 polymer ?
#
loop_
_entity_poly.entity_id
_entity_poly.type
_entity_poly.pdbx_seq_one_letter_code
_entity_poly.pdbx_strand_id
1 'polypeptide(L)'
;MKNLLYLKDEQIKEFIQLLFYAYRETFSDPKEVLSKKFFGPAHLRALNLIEGNPGINLGELIFKLKVTKQSLNRVLRDLIKSKMIKQIKDHNDTRKKNLFLDKEGKIFFETVYNTQKKRIFNALKNSSSDSVIKFKDVLKKIVNGR
;
A
#
# COMPACT_ATOMS: atom_id res chain seq x y z
N MET A 1 21.49 -30.75 11.46
CA MET A 1 20.81 -29.52 10.98
C MET A 1 21.83 -28.59 10.33
N LYS A 2 21.57 -28.19 9.11
CA LYS A 2 22.41 -27.17 8.48
C LYS A 2 22.29 -25.87 9.28
N ASN A 3 23.43 -25.34 9.74
CA ASN A 3 23.46 -24.07 10.45
C ASN A 3 23.25 -22.93 9.43
N LEU A 4 22.00 -22.57 9.22
CA LEU A 4 21.64 -21.54 8.24
C LEU A 4 21.94 -20.16 8.86
N LEU A 5 23.00 -19.51 8.38
CA LEU A 5 23.50 -18.25 8.92
C LEU A 5 22.43 -17.16 8.92
N TYR A 6 21.55 -17.14 7.92
CA TYR A 6 20.48 -16.15 7.84
C TYR A 6 19.35 -16.34 8.87
N LEU A 7 19.34 -17.46 9.60
CA LEU A 7 18.39 -17.70 10.69
C LEU A 7 18.94 -17.27 12.07
N LYS A 8 20.17 -16.75 12.13
CA LYS A 8 20.71 -16.21 13.37
C LYS A 8 19.99 -14.92 13.76
N ASP A 9 19.83 -14.70 15.06
CA ASP A 9 19.10 -13.54 15.59
C ASP A 9 19.58 -12.21 15.00
N GLU A 10 20.87 -12.02 14.85
CA GLU A 10 21.45 -10.80 14.29
C GLU A 10 20.95 -10.56 12.87
N GLN A 11 20.89 -11.61 12.06
CA GLN A 11 20.42 -11.52 10.68
C GLN A 11 18.91 -11.27 10.62
N ILE A 12 18.15 -11.90 11.49
CA ILE A 12 16.71 -11.69 11.57
C ILE A 12 16.40 -10.24 11.97
N LYS A 13 17.13 -9.71 12.95
CA LYS A 13 17.00 -8.29 13.34
C LYS A 13 17.30 -7.35 12.18
N GLU A 14 18.33 -7.63 11.39
CA GLU A 14 18.68 -6.85 10.22
C GLU A 14 17.56 -6.88 9.18
N PHE A 15 16.98 -8.06 8.89
CA PHE A 15 15.84 -8.17 7.97
C PHE A 15 14.65 -7.31 8.42
N ILE A 16 14.34 -7.34 9.71
CA ILE A 16 13.25 -6.53 10.27
C ILE A 16 13.52 -5.04 10.07
N GLN A 17 14.74 -4.59 10.32
CA GLN A 17 15.14 -3.20 10.11
C GLN A 17 15.05 -2.81 8.63
N LEU A 18 15.53 -3.67 7.73
CA LEU A 18 15.49 -3.41 6.29
C LEU A 18 14.05 -3.31 5.78
N LEU A 19 13.15 -4.16 6.26
CA LEU A 19 11.72 -4.08 5.93
C LEU A 19 11.14 -2.73 6.35
N PHE A 20 11.47 -2.29 7.56
CA PHE A 20 11.02 -0.98 8.04
C PHE A 20 11.57 0.15 7.18
N TYR A 21 12.86 0.15 6.88
CA TYR A 21 13.48 1.19 6.07
C TYR A 21 12.94 1.18 4.64
N ALA A 22 12.74 0.01 4.04
CA ALA A 22 12.17 -0.11 2.71
C ALA A 22 10.75 0.49 2.66
N TYR A 23 9.92 0.16 3.65
CA TYR A 23 8.59 0.74 3.79
C TYR A 23 8.66 2.27 3.96
N ARG A 24 9.48 2.73 4.90
CA ARG A 24 9.62 4.17 5.20
C ARG A 24 10.00 4.97 3.95
N GLU A 25 11.03 4.54 3.25
CA GLU A 25 11.51 5.26 2.07
C GLU A 25 10.50 5.22 0.93
N THR A 26 9.93 4.05 0.65
CA THR A 26 8.97 3.87 -0.44
C THR A 26 7.70 4.71 -0.22
N PHE A 27 7.22 4.77 1.02
CA PHE A 27 6.00 5.50 1.36
C PHE A 27 6.25 6.98 1.68
N SER A 28 7.51 7.40 1.81
CA SER A 28 7.88 8.81 1.94
C SER A 28 8.09 9.47 0.58
N ASP A 29 8.43 8.72 -0.45
CA ASP A 29 8.74 9.26 -1.77
C ASP A 29 7.64 10.19 -2.33
N PRO A 30 6.33 9.89 -2.20
CA PRO A 30 5.28 10.77 -2.70
C PRO A 30 4.85 11.87 -1.73
N LYS A 31 5.59 12.11 -0.65
CA LYS A 31 5.22 13.06 0.41
C LYS A 31 4.87 14.45 -0.13
N GLU A 32 5.68 14.99 -1.03
CA GLU A 32 5.44 16.33 -1.59
C GLU A 32 4.19 16.37 -2.46
N VAL A 33 3.98 15.33 -3.26
CA VAL A 33 2.79 15.21 -4.13
C VAL A 33 1.53 15.16 -3.27
N LEU A 34 1.57 14.34 -2.21
CA LEU A 34 0.44 14.20 -1.27
C LEU A 34 0.15 15.51 -0.54
N SER A 35 1.19 16.21 -0.08
CA SER A 35 1.05 17.44 0.72
C SER A 35 0.36 18.56 -0.05
N LYS A 36 0.50 18.61 -1.37
CA LYS A 36 -0.19 19.59 -2.23
C LYS A 36 -1.71 19.43 -2.18
N LYS A 37 -2.19 18.24 -1.84
CA LYS A 37 -3.63 17.95 -1.64
C LYS A 37 -4.00 17.89 -0.17
N PHE A 38 -3.10 18.24 0.73
CA PHE A 38 -3.26 18.09 2.18
C PHE A 38 -3.48 16.64 2.61
N PHE A 39 -2.94 15.70 1.86
CA PHE A 39 -2.98 14.27 2.20
C PHE A 39 -1.71 13.86 2.94
N GLY A 40 -1.84 12.82 3.77
CA GLY A 40 -0.74 12.24 4.52
C GLY A 40 -0.62 10.73 4.27
N PRO A 41 0.18 10.03 5.08
CA PRO A 41 0.42 8.59 4.92
C PRO A 41 -0.84 7.72 4.95
N ALA A 42 -1.83 8.07 5.78
CA ALA A 42 -3.09 7.33 5.86
C ALA A 42 -3.88 7.41 4.56
N HIS A 43 -3.90 8.57 3.91
CA HIS A 43 -4.53 8.74 2.60
C HIS A 43 -3.85 7.89 1.54
N LEU A 44 -2.52 7.86 1.55
CA LEU A 44 -1.74 7.05 0.61
C LEU A 44 -2.05 5.56 0.74
N ARG A 45 -2.09 5.05 1.97
CA ARG A 45 -2.40 3.64 2.21
C ARG A 45 -3.80 3.27 1.72
N ALA A 46 -4.78 4.13 1.97
CA ALA A 46 -6.14 3.92 1.49
C ALA A 46 -6.21 3.94 -0.05
N LEU A 47 -5.57 4.91 -0.69
CA LEU A 47 -5.53 5.00 -2.15
C LEU A 47 -4.89 3.77 -2.78
N ASN A 48 -3.77 3.30 -2.23
CA ASN A 48 -3.09 2.10 -2.71
C ASN A 48 -4.00 0.87 -2.68
N LEU A 49 -4.73 0.68 -1.58
CA LEU A 49 -5.59 -0.50 -1.45
C LEU A 49 -6.84 -0.40 -2.31
N ILE A 50 -7.41 0.79 -2.47
CA ILE A 50 -8.57 1.00 -3.35
C ILE A 50 -8.16 0.78 -4.80
N GLU A 51 -7.01 1.28 -5.21
CA GLU A 51 -6.49 1.06 -6.56
C GLU A 51 -6.21 -0.43 -6.82
N GLY A 52 -5.57 -1.12 -5.89
CA GLY A 52 -5.25 -2.53 -6.03
C GLY A 52 -6.44 -3.48 -5.86
N ASN A 53 -7.57 -2.99 -5.31
CA ASN A 53 -8.76 -3.78 -5.03
C ASN A 53 -10.02 -2.99 -5.43
N PRO A 54 -10.24 -2.72 -6.73
CA PRO A 54 -11.41 -1.97 -7.18
C PRO A 54 -12.71 -2.62 -6.70
N GLY A 55 -13.59 -1.83 -6.12
CA GLY A 55 -14.84 -2.33 -5.56
C GLY A 55 -14.75 -2.76 -4.09
N ILE A 56 -13.60 -2.56 -3.46
CA ILE A 56 -13.43 -2.89 -2.03
C ILE A 56 -14.44 -2.09 -1.19
N ASN A 57 -15.06 -2.76 -0.21
CA ASN A 57 -15.97 -2.09 0.71
C ASN A 57 -15.26 -1.61 1.98
N LEU A 58 -15.97 -0.82 2.80
CA LEU A 58 -15.43 -0.24 4.02
C LEU A 58 -14.90 -1.31 5.00
N GLY A 59 -15.67 -2.39 5.21
CA GLY A 59 -15.28 -3.46 6.13
C GLY A 59 -13.99 -4.15 5.71
N GLU A 60 -13.86 -4.46 4.43
CA GLU A 60 -12.65 -5.06 3.88
C GLU A 60 -11.44 -4.13 3.99
N LEU A 61 -11.67 -2.83 3.76
CA LEU A 61 -10.61 -1.83 3.84
C LEU A 61 -10.11 -1.67 5.28
N ILE A 62 -11.03 -1.63 6.25
CA ILE A 62 -10.69 -1.61 7.68
C ILE A 62 -9.85 -2.83 8.05
N PHE A 63 -10.28 -4.00 7.61
CA PHE A 63 -9.59 -5.26 7.89
C PHE A 63 -8.16 -5.27 7.32
N LYS A 64 -8.01 -4.86 6.06
CA LYS A 64 -6.70 -4.82 5.39
C LYS A 64 -5.75 -3.77 5.97
N LEU A 65 -6.27 -2.61 6.35
CA LEU A 65 -5.47 -1.52 6.92
C LEU A 65 -5.20 -1.70 8.42
N LYS A 66 -6.01 -2.52 9.11
CA LYS A 66 -5.94 -2.71 10.56
C LYS A 66 -6.03 -1.37 11.31
N VAL A 67 -6.99 -0.55 10.91
CA VAL A 67 -7.25 0.78 11.50
C VAL A 67 -8.66 0.83 12.07
N THR A 68 -8.97 1.88 12.82
CA THR A 68 -10.32 2.09 13.35
C THR A 68 -11.25 2.61 12.25
N LYS A 69 -12.55 2.29 12.38
CA LYS A 69 -13.58 2.81 11.47
C LYS A 69 -13.59 4.34 11.47
N GLN A 70 -13.42 4.96 12.63
CA GLN A 70 -13.42 6.42 12.77
C GLN A 70 -12.28 7.08 11.99
N SER A 71 -11.05 6.57 12.15
CA SER A 71 -9.89 7.13 11.44
C SER A 71 -10.00 6.94 9.93
N LEU A 72 -10.48 5.77 9.50
CA LEU A 72 -10.69 5.51 8.07
C LEU A 72 -11.78 6.38 7.48
N ASN A 73 -12.90 6.57 8.18
CA ASN A 73 -13.98 7.43 7.72
C ASN A 73 -13.51 8.87 7.47
N ARG A 74 -12.61 9.37 8.31
CA ARG A 74 -12.02 10.70 8.13
C ARG A 74 -11.20 10.76 6.83
N VAL A 75 -10.36 9.77 6.61
CA VAL A 75 -9.53 9.66 5.39
C VAL A 75 -10.41 9.57 4.14
N LEU A 76 -11.42 8.70 4.16
CA LEU A 76 -12.33 8.51 3.02
C LEU A 76 -13.12 9.77 2.73
N ARG A 77 -13.53 10.50 3.76
CA ARG A 77 -14.24 11.78 3.59
C ARG A 77 -13.39 12.79 2.83
N ASP A 78 -12.12 12.89 3.19
CA ASP A 78 -11.17 13.77 2.50
C ASP A 78 -11.00 13.36 1.03
N LEU A 79 -10.86 12.05 0.77
CA LEU A 79 -10.67 11.52 -0.58
C LEU A 79 -11.91 11.69 -1.46
N ILE A 80 -13.11 11.53 -0.88
CA ILE A 80 -14.37 11.75 -1.58
C ILE A 80 -14.55 13.26 -1.91
N LYS A 81 -14.31 14.12 -0.93
CA LYS A 81 -14.42 15.56 -1.07
C LYS A 81 -13.48 16.08 -2.16
N SER A 82 -12.29 15.51 -2.27
CA SER A 82 -11.29 15.87 -3.28
C SER A 82 -11.51 15.17 -4.61
N LYS A 83 -12.58 14.40 -4.76
CA LYS A 83 -12.94 13.64 -5.97
C LYS A 83 -11.89 12.61 -6.38
N MET A 84 -11.12 12.10 -5.42
CA MET A 84 -10.14 11.05 -5.66
C MET A 84 -10.79 9.68 -5.75
N ILE A 85 -11.82 9.44 -4.94
CA ILE A 85 -12.56 8.18 -4.92
C ILE A 85 -14.06 8.43 -5.06
N LYS A 86 -14.77 7.40 -5.50
CA LYS A 86 -16.22 7.38 -5.58
C LYS A 86 -16.77 6.13 -4.89
N GLN A 87 -17.99 6.23 -4.41
CA GLN A 87 -18.73 5.14 -3.78
C GLN A 87 -19.89 4.73 -4.68
N ILE A 88 -20.01 3.43 -4.92
CA ILE A 88 -21.13 2.87 -5.68
C ILE A 88 -21.81 1.84 -4.78
N LYS A 89 -23.13 1.93 -4.65
CA LYS A 89 -23.92 0.97 -3.87
C LYS A 89 -23.81 -0.42 -4.49
N ASP A 90 -23.66 -1.43 -3.62
CA ASP A 90 -23.61 -2.81 -4.06
C ASP A 90 -24.98 -3.25 -4.60
N HIS A 91 -25.01 -4.00 -5.69
CA HIS A 91 -26.25 -4.51 -6.30
C HIS A 91 -27.03 -5.45 -5.38
N ASN A 92 -26.31 -6.29 -4.63
CA ASN A 92 -26.91 -7.33 -3.80
C ASN A 92 -27.25 -6.85 -2.39
N ASP A 93 -26.50 -5.85 -1.88
CA ASP A 93 -26.73 -5.29 -0.54
C ASP A 93 -26.51 -3.78 -0.59
N THR A 94 -27.59 -3.01 -0.67
CA THR A 94 -27.54 -1.55 -0.78
C THR A 94 -26.94 -0.85 0.45
N ARG A 95 -26.75 -1.57 1.56
CA ARG A 95 -26.06 -1.06 2.75
C ARG A 95 -24.55 -1.01 2.56
N LYS A 96 -24.01 -1.81 1.63
CA LYS A 96 -22.60 -1.84 1.29
C LYS A 96 -22.31 -0.83 0.17
N LYS A 97 -21.22 -0.12 0.34
CA LYS A 97 -20.72 0.82 -0.67
C LYS A 97 -19.36 0.33 -1.16
N ASN A 98 -19.27 0.16 -2.45
CA ASN A 98 -18.04 -0.26 -3.11
C ASN A 98 -17.23 0.96 -3.50
N LEU A 99 -15.93 0.92 -3.22
CA LEU A 99 -15.04 2.05 -3.41
C LEU A 99 -14.19 1.85 -4.67
N PHE A 100 -14.04 2.92 -5.44
CA PHE A 100 -13.24 2.96 -6.66
C PHE A 100 -12.49 4.28 -6.72
N LEU A 101 -11.35 4.28 -7.42
CA LEU A 101 -10.75 5.55 -7.80
C LEU A 101 -11.64 6.25 -8.80
N ASP A 102 -11.90 7.53 -8.60
CA ASP A 102 -12.56 8.37 -9.59
C ASP A 102 -11.56 8.81 -10.67
N LYS A 103 -12.03 9.45 -11.71
CA LYS A 103 -11.18 9.90 -12.84
C LYS A 103 -9.97 10.71 -12.36
N GLU A 104 -10.22 11.71 -11.52
CA GLU A 104 -9.15 12.55 -10.96
C GLU A 104 -8.22 11.73 -10.03
N GLY A 105 -8.78 10.78 -9.30
CA GLY A 105 -8.03 9.89 -8.43
C GLY A 105 -7.08 8.99 -9.19
N LYS A 106 -7.48 8.49 -10.36
CA LYS A 106 -6.61 7.67 -11.22
C LYS A 106 -5.42 8.49 -11.72
N ILE A 107 -5.66 9.72 -12.15
CA ILE A 107 -4.58 10.61 -12.61
C ILE A 107 -3.64 10.95 -11.46
N PHE A 108 -4.19 11.31 -10.31
CA PHE A 108 -3.40 11.62 -9.10
C PHE A 108 -2.59 10.41 -8.65
N PHE A 109 -3.20 9.23 -8.60
CA PHE A 109 -2.51 8.00 -8.20
C PHE A 109 -1.33 7.70 -9.12
N GLU A 110 -1.46 7.92 -10.41
CA GLU A 110 -0.36 7.72 -11.36
C GLU A 110 0.84 8.61 -11.01
N THR A 111 0.60 9.86 -10.64
CA THR A 111 1.65 10.77 -10.18
C THR A 111 2.32 10.26 -8.90
N VAL A 112 1.53 9.81 -7.94
CA VAL A 112 2.01 9.20 -6.69
C VAL A 112 2.84 7.94 -7.00
N TYR A 113 2.28 7.05 -7.81
CA TYR A 113 2.93 5.80 -8.20
C TYR A 113 4.28 6.04 -8.86
N ASN A 114 4.38 7.02 -9.74
CA ASN A 114 5.63 7.32 -10.45
C ASN A 114 6.79 7.65 -9.50
N THR A 115 6.52 8.28 -8.36
CA THR A 115 7.55 8.54 -7.35
C THR A 115 8.05 7.26 -6.70
N GLN A 116 7.14 6.37 -6.34
CA GLN A 116 7.46 5.08 -5.72
C GLN A 116 8.10 4.12 -6.73
N LYS A 117 7.58 4.12 -7.95
CA LYS A 117 8.08 3.28 -9.06
C LYS A 117 9.56 3.49 -9.29
N LYS A 118 10.02 4.73 -9.30
CA LYS A 118 11.41 5.07 -9.56
C LYS A 118 12.36 4.33 -8.61
N ARG A 119 12.06 4.33 -7.31
CA ARG A 119 12.86 3.63 -6.28
C ARG A 119 12.86 2.12 -6.50
N ILE A 120 11.67 1.55 -6.61
CA ILE A 120 11.52 0.10 -6.74
C ILE A 120 12.08 -0.39 -8.07
N PHE A 121 11.80 0.31 -9.17
CA PHE A 121 12.31 -0.05 -10.49
C PHE A 121 13.84 -0.09 -10.49
N ASN A 122 14.51 0.92 -9.92
CA ASN A 122 15.96 0.96 -9.86
C ASN A 122 16.55 -0.20 -9.06
N ALA A 123 15.92 -0.55 -7.93
CA ALA A 123 16.34 -1.69 -7.12
C ALA A 123 16.20 -3.01 -7.88
N LEU A 124 15.05 -3.22 -8.52
CA LEU A 124 14.77 -4.45 -9.28
C LEU A 124 15.66 -4.56 -10.52
N LYS A 125 15.87 -3.44 -11.22
CA LYS A 125 16.73 -3.38 -12.42
C LYS A 125 18.17 -3.79 -12.10
N ASN A 126 18.68 -3.44 -10.93
CA ASN A 126 20.03 -3.75 -10.50
C ASN A 126 20.16 -5.09 -9.78
N SER A 127 19.11 -5.93 -9.85
CA SER A 127 19.08 -7.26 -9.24
C SER A 127 18.87 -8.31 -10.32
N SER A 128 19.33 -9.55 -10.07
CA SER A 128 19.08 -10.66 -10.99
C SER A 128 17.62 -11.06 -10.98
N SER A 129 17.12 -11.59 -12.11
CA SER A 129 15.74 -12.08 -12.21
C SER A 129 15.42 -13.14 -11.14
N ASP A 130 16.37 -14.04 -10.88
CA ASP A 130 16.21 -15.08 -9.87
C ASP A 130 16.06 -14.49 -8.45
N SER A 131 16.90 -13.50 -8.11
CA SER A 131 16.79 -12.80 -6.83
C SER A 131 15.45 -12.11 -6.65
N VAL A 132 14.94 -11.47 -7.70
CA VAL A 132 13.64 -10.77 -7.66
C VAL A 132 12.49 -11.74 -7.42
N ILE A 133 12.46 -12.86 -8.14
CA ILE A 133 11.42 -13.88 -7.99
C ILE A 133 11.44 -14.45 -6.57
N LYS A 134 12.62 -14.79 -6.06
CA LYS A 134 12.79 -15.36 -4.72
C LYS A 134 12.46 -14.34 -3.62
N PHE A 135 12.84 -13.09 -3.81
CA PHE A 135 12.51 -11.99 -2.89
C PHE A 135 11.00 -11.82 -2.77
N LYS A 136 10.30 -11.80 -3.89
CA LYS A 136 8.83 -11.70 -3.92
C LYS A 136 8.18 -12.87 -3.17
N ASP A 137 8.69 -14.08 -3.35
CA ASP A 137 8.22 -15.27 -2.65
C ASP A 137 8.40 -15.13 -1.13
N VAL A 138 9.57 -14.68 -0.67
CA VAL A 138 9.84 -14.45 0.74
C VAL A 138 8.91 -13.40 1.33
N LEU A 139 8.70 -12.27 0.62
CA LEU A 139 7.78 -11.23 1.06
C LEU A 139 6.36 -11.77 1.24
N LYS A 140 5.88 -12.59 0.31
CA LYS A 140 4.55 -13.21 0.42
C LYS A 140 4.44 -14.10 1.65
N LYS A 141 5.48 -14.86 1.97
CA LYS A 141 5.53 -15.70 3.18
C LYS A 141 5.48 -14.86 4.44
N ILE A 142 6.18 -13.73 4.48
CA ILE A 142 6.15 -12.80 5.61
C ILE A 142 4.73 -12.24 5.78
N VAL A 143 4.12 -11.77 4.70
CA VAL A 143 2.77 -11.19 4.72
C VAL A 143 1.72 -12.20 5.18
N ASN A 144 1.85 -13.44 4.74
CA ASN A 144 0.89 -14.51 5.08
C ASN A 144 1.20 -15.20 6.42
N GLY A 145 2.28 -14.81 7.08
CA GLY A 145 2.69 -15.43 8.34
C GLY A 145 3.18 -16.88 8.23
N ARG A 146 3.70 -17.27 7.07
CA ARG A 146 4.11 -18.66 6.78
C ARG A 146 5.57 -18.77 6.40
#